data_8cb6c5cd3340a4cb6751e2f5953a3a8e
#
_entry.id   8cb6c5cd3340a4cb6751e2f5953a3a8e
#
_cell.length_a   1.000
_cell.length_b   1.000
_cell.length_c   1.000
_cell.angle_alpha   90.00
_cell.angle_beta   90.00
_cell.angle_gamma   90.00
#
_symmetry.space_group_name_H-M   'P 1'
#
loop_
_entity.id
_entity.type
_entity.pdbx_description
1 polymer ?
#
loop_
_entity_poly.entity_id
_entity_poly.type
_entity_poly.pdbx_seq_one_letter_code
_entity_poly.pdbx_strand_id
1 'polypeptide(L)'
;DIAADGQCSLDEMMAKLAAQPLAFQPGTQFRYSVCTDVLAHVCEKASGRTMQGLLQEHILQPLNMVDTDYYVPEEKQSRLMPMFGISDVAEMSFLNPPLVQELIVSDVEEMYPSSNPAYSRGGHGLFSTTDDYFKFGKMLLNGKSPSGDTVISRKMLEMMLFNRIPPEQLPLRIGMNALQGYGWGLGVRIMLDPGQARSLTGKGEFGWAGAASTYFWVDPNEEMVGVIMTQYLGSILPLADDMRAAAYQMLD
;
A
#
# COMPACT_ATOMS: atom_id res chain seq x y z
N ASP A 1 -8.17 4.86 -17.84
CA ASP A 1 -8.30 3.91 -16.73
C ASP A 1 -9.22 4.48 -15.65
N ILE A 2 -10.22 3.69 -15.19
CA ILE A 2 -11.21 4.12 -14.19
C ILE A 2 -10.55 4.50 -12.86
N ALA A 3 -9.51 3.78 -12.47
CA ALA A 3 -8.81 4.00 -11.21
C ALA A 3 -7.83 5.19 -11.26
N ALA A 4 -7.39 5.57 -12.45
CA ALA A 4 -6.40 6.63 -12.66
C ALA A 4 -7.02 8.04 -12.75
N ASP A 5 -8.36 8.16 -12.75
CA ASP A 5 -9.06 9.45 -12.81
C ASP A 5 -9.07 10.11 -11.43
N GLY A 6 -8.10 10.98 -11.17
CA GLY A 6 -7.95 11.71 -9.92
C GLY A 6 -9.03 12.77 -9.65
N GLN A 7 -9.90 13.06 -10.62
CA GLN A 7 -11.01 13.99 -10.48
C GLN A 7 -12.35 13.29 -10.16
N CYS A 8 -12.39 11.97 -10.31
CA CYS A 8 -13.59 11.15 -10.12
C CYS A 8 -13.79 10.83 -8.65
N SER A 9 -14.98 11.05 -8.11
CA SER A 9 -15.35 10.62 -6.75
C SER A 9 -15.39 9.08 -6.62
N LEU A 10 -15.35 8.56 -5.38
CA LEU A 10 -15.51 7.11 -5.16
C LEU A 10 -16.87 6.60 -5.67
N ASP A 11 -17.95 7.36 -5.52
CA ASP A 11 -19.29 6.99 -6.03
C ASP A 11 -19.28 6.86 -7.56
N GLU A 12 -18.70 7.83 -8.26
CA GLU A 12 -18.57 7.80 -9.73
C GLU A 12 -17.66 6.67 -10.19
N MET A 13 -16.55 6.45 -9.49
CA MET A 13 -15.66 5.33 -9.77
C MET A 13 -16.39 4.00 -9.62
N MET A 14 -17.17 3.81 -8.56
CA MET A 14 -17.94 2.58 -8.34
C MET A 14 -19.01 2.39 -9.42
N ALA A 15 -19.70 3.45 -9.86
CA ALA A 15 -20.67 3.37 -10.95
C ALA A 15 -20.02 2.94 -12.28
N LYS A 16 -18.84 3.50 -12.61
CA LYS A 16 -18.07 3.10 -13.79
C LYS A 16 -17.58 1.64 -13.68
N LEU A 17 -17.13 1.24 -12.50
CA LEU A 17 -16.61 -0.11 -12.24
C LEU A 17 -17.72 -1.16 -12.31
N ALA A 18 -18.90 -0.87 -11.76
CA ALA A 18 -20.06 -1.77 -11.77
C ALA A 18 -20.59 -2.07 -13.19
N ALA A 19 -20.30 -1.19 -14.16
CA ALA A 19 -20.63 -1.41 -15.56
C ALA A 19 -19.68 -2.38 -16.27
N GLN A 20 -18.54 -2.77 -15.65
CA GLN A 20 -17.58 -3.69 -16.24
C GLN A 20 -17.93 -5.14 -15.91
N PRO A 21 -17.65 -6.09 -16.81
CA PRO A 21 -17.86 -7.51 -16.52
C PRO A 21 -16.87 -7.99 -15.46
N LEU A 22 -17.32 -8.93 -14.63
CA LEU A 22 -16.43 -9.63 -13.71
C LEU A 22 -15.44 -10.51 -14.48
N ALA A 23 -14.17 -10.54 -14.05
CA ALA A 23 -13.15 -11.40 -14.64
C ALA A 23 -13.39 -12.89 -14.33
N PHE A 24 -14.03 -13.20 -13.20
CA PHE A 24 -14.41 -14.52 -12.72
C PHE A 24 -15.48 -14.40 -11.63
N GLN A 25 -16.04 -15.52 -11.21
CA GLN A 25 -17.01 -15.51 -10.10
C GLN A 25 -16.33 -15.13 -8.79
N PRO A 26 -16.90 -14.21 -8.00
CA PRO A 26 -16.36 -13.83 -6.69
C PRO A 26 -16.12 -15.06 -5.80
N GLY A 27 -14.99 -15.05 -5.08
CA GLY A 27 -14.58 -16.13 -4.19
C GLY A 27 -13.86 -17.30 -4.85
N THR A 28 -13.75 -17.35 -6.19
CA THR A 28 -13.12 -18.49 -6.88
C THR A 28 -11.62 -18.31 -7.13
N GLN A 29 -11.15 -17.07 -7.22
CA GLN A 29 -9.74 -16.75 -7.48
C GLN A 29 -9.33 -15.48 -6.76
N PHE A 30 -8.03 -15.40 -6.42
CA PHE A 30 -7.40 -14.14 -6.01
C PHE A 30 -6.89 -13.39 -7.24
N ARG A 31 -7.20 -12.10 -7.31
CA ARG A 31 -6.57 -11.18 -8.25
C ARG A 31 -6.36 -9.83 -7.58
N TYR A 32 -5.13 -9.33 -7.64
CA TYR A 32 -4.81 -7.98 -7.20
C TYR A 32 -5.49 -6.96 -8.13
N SER A 33 -6.29 -6.07 -7.54
CA SER A 33 -7.07 -5.09 -8.31
C SER A 33 -7.55 -3.94 -7.40
N VAL A 34 -8.48 -3.12 -7.89
CA VAL A 34 -9.11 -1.98 -7.18
C VAL A 34 -10.10 -2.39 -6.06
N CYS A 35 -10.02 -3.61 -5.54
CA CYS A 35 -10.90 -4.06 -4.46
C CYS A 35 -10.75 -3.26 -3.17
N THR A 36 -9.59 -2.65 -2.93
CA THR A 36 -9.39 -1.73 -1.80
C THR A 36 -10.17 -0.44 -1.94
N ASP A 37 -10.37 0.06 -3.17
CA ASP A 37 -11.23 1.21 -3.44
C ASP A 37 -12.71 0.85 -3.24
N VAL A 38 -13.11 -0.36 -3.67
CA VAL A 38 -14.46 -0.89 -3.37
C VAL A 38 -14.67 -0.98 -1.86
N LEU A 39 -13.67 -1.45 -1.11
CA LEU A 39 -13.73 -1.51 0.36
C LEU A 39 -13.86 -0.12 0.98
N ALA A 40 -13.09 0.86 0.51
CA ALA A 40 -13.20 2.25 0.97
C ALA A 40 -14.62 2.80 0.77
N HIS A 41 -15.19 2.57 -0.41
CA HIS A 41 -16.58 2.95 -0.68
C HIS A 41 -17.59 2.26 0.27
N VAL A 42 -17.42 0.97 0.54
CA VAL A 42 -18.25 0.24 1.52
C VAL A 42 -18.11 0.87 2.90
N CYS A 43 -16.91 1.24 3.33
CA CYS A 43 -16.67 1.92 4.61
C CYS A 43 -17.39 3.28 4.65
N GLU A 44 -17.35 4.07 3.58
CA GLU A 44 -18.07 5.35 3.49
C GLU A 44 -19.59 5.15 3.60
N LYS A 45 -20.15 4.20 2.84
CA LYS A 45 -21.60 3.92 2.89
C LYS A 45 -22.07 3.38 4.24
N ALA A 46 -21.26 2.53 4.87
CA ALA A 46 -21.60 1.95 6.17
C ALA A 46 -21.51 2.96 7.32
N SER A 47 -20.57 3.90 7.24
CA SER A 47 -20.32 4.87 8.31
C SER A 47 -21.04 6.21 8.10
N GLY A 48 -21.42 6.54 6.88
CA GLY A 48 -21.91 7.88 6.49
C GLY A 48 -20.83 8.96 6.50
N ARG A 49 -19.54 8.58 6.46
CA ARG A 49 -18.37 9.46 6.54
C ARG A 49 -17.45 9.24 5.36
N THR A 50 -16.63 10.25 5.03
CA THR A 50 -15.61 10.12 3.99
C THR A 50 -14.47 9.20 4.44
N MET A 51 -13.80 8.55 3.50
CA MET A 51 -12.63 7.72 3.79
C MET A 51 -11.51 8.52 4.47
N GLN A 52 -11.29 9.75 4.03
CA GLN A 52 -10.38 10.68 4.69
C GLN A 52 -10.74 10.88 6.17
N GLY A 53 -12.02 11.19 6.46
CA GLY A 53 -12.50 11.39 7.82
C GLY A 53 -12.34 10.14 8.71
N LEU A 54 -12.56 8.96 8.14
CA LEU A 54 -12.33 7.69 8.84
C LEU A 54 -10.85 7.46 9.15
N LEU A 55 -9.96 7.71 8.18
CA LEU A 55 -8.51 7.59 8.40
C LEU A 55 -8.02 8.60 9.44
N GLN A 56 -8.45 9.86 9.35
CA GLN A 56 -8.09 10.89 10.32
C GLN A 56 -8.46 10.48 11.74
N GLU A 57 -9.70 10.06 11.97
CA GLU A 57 -10.18 9.76 13.34
C GLU A 57 -9.58 8.47 13.91
N HIS A 58 -9.49 7.40 13.07
CA HIS A 58 -9.15 6.09 13.60
C HIS A 58 -7.68 5.72 13.50
N ILE A 59 -6.92 6.41 12.63
CA ILE A 59 -5.51 6.09 12.36
C ILE A 59 -4.60 7.30 12.53
N LEU A 60 -4.80 8.35 11.72
CA LEU A 60 -3.80 9.41 11.61
C LEU A 60 -3.67 10.24 12.88
N GLN A 61 -4.78 10.67 13.47
CA GLN A 61 -4.78 11.42 14.75
C GLN A 61 -4.30 10.55 15.92
N PRO A 62 -4.82 9.33 16.15
CA PRO A 62 -4.31 8.47 17.23
C PRO A 62 -2.83 8.15 17.14
N LEU A 63 -2.28 8.06 15.93
CA LEU A 63 -0.86 7.78 15.69
C LEU A 63 0.01 9.04 15.61
N ASN A 64 -0.58 10.23 15.68
CA ASN A 64 0.11 11.50 15.47
C ASN A 64 0.87 11.55 14.13
N MET A 65 0.19 11.11 13.07
CA MET A 65 0.70 11.12 11.68
C MET A 65 0.32 12.45 11.02
N VAL A 66 1.01 13.51 11.42
CA VAL A 66 0.67 14.91 11.07
C VAL A 66 1.01 15.32 9.63
N ASP A 67 1.81 14.52 8.96
CA ASP A 67 2.24 14.73 7.56
C ASP A 67 1.64 13.69 6.60
N THR A 68 0.54 13.05 7.00
CA THR A 68 -0.14 12.03 6.19
C THR A 68 -1.57 12.45 5.89
N ASP A 69 -1.90 12.59 4.62
CA ASP A 69 -3.26 12.84 4.14
C ASP A 69 -3.36 12.55 2.62
N TYR A 70 -4.58 12.67 2.05
CA TYR A 70 -4.82 12.60 0.61
C TYR A 70 -4.41 13.86 -0.16
N TYR A 71 -4.06 14.92 0.52
CA TYR A 71 -3.53 16.14 -0.08
C TYR A 71 -2.39 16.70 0.76
N VAL A 72 -1.61 17.60 0.17
CA VAL A 72 -0.51 18.29 0.85
C VAL A 72 -0.91 19.75 1.07
N PRO A 73 -1.06 20.24 2.31
CA PRO A 73 -1.37 21.63 2.59
C PRO A 73 -0.35 22.60 1.95
N GLU A 74 -0.80 23.80 1.59
CA GLU A 74 0.01 24.80 0.88
C GLU A 74 1.35 25.07 1.57
N GLU A 75 1.35 25.19 2.90
CA GLU A 75 2.56 25.42 3.69
C GLU A 75 3.55 24.24 3.69
N LYS A 76 3.12 23.06 3.25
CA LYS A 76 3.94 21.85 3.15
C LYS A 76 4.33 21.48 1.71
N GLN A 77 3.77 22.14 0.71
CA GLN A 77 4.01 21.84 -0.72
C GLN A 77 5.50 21.86 -1.09
N SER A 78 6.29 22.76 -0.46
CA SER A 78 7.74 22.83 -0.69
C SER A 78 8.52 21.58 -0.23
N ARG A 79 7.89 20.71 0.55
CA ARG A 79 8.46 19.42 1.01
C ARG A 79 8.09 18.26 0.09
N LEU A 80 7.13 18.46 -0.81
CA LEU A 80 6.70 17.42 -1.72
C LEU A 80 7.82 17.13 -2.72
N MET A 81 8.28 15.89 -2.74
CA MET A 81 9.29 15.46 -3.71
C MET A 81 8.65 15.23 -5.07
N PRO A 82 9.31 15.62 -6.16
CA PRO A 82 8.84 15.29 -7.49
C PRO A 82 8.82 13.78 -7.71
N MET A 83 7.86 13.29 -8.49
CA MET A 83 7.85 11.91 -8.96
C MET A 83 8.81 11.79 -10.14
N PHE A 84 9.55 10.70 -10.17
CA PHE A 84 10.46 10.35 -11.27
C PHE A 84 10.07 9.02 -11.89
N GLY A 85 10.54 8.76 -13.09
CA GLY A 85 10.40 7.47 -13.76
C GLY A 85 9.82 7.59 -15.14
N ILE A 86 8.66 7.01 -15.39
CA ILE A 86 7.97 7.10 -16.69
C ILE A 86 7.41 8.50 -16.91
N SER A 87 7.58 9.02 -18.15
CA SER A 87 7.10 10.36 -18.52
C SER A 87 5.58 10.46 -18.57
N ASP A 88 4.91 9.38 -18.95
CA ASP A 88 3.45 9.29 -19.01
C ASP A 88 2.97 8.14 -18.12
N VAL A 89 2.24 8.50 -17.08
CA VAL A 89 1.71 7.51 -16.11
C VAL A 89 0.68 6.58 -16.75
N ALA A 90 0.03 7.00 -17.84
CA ALA A 90 -0.88 6.15 -18.59
C ALA A 90 -0.17 4.96 -19.28
N GLU A 91 1.14 5.05 -19.50
CA GLU A 91 1.97 3.95 -20.00
C GLU A 91 2.36 2.94 -18.93
N MET A 92 2.06 3.21 -17.65
CA MET A 92 2.37 2.30 -16.58
C MET A 92 1.59 0.99 -16.72
N SER A 93 2.30 -0.11 -16.85
CA SER A 93 1.73 -1.44 -17.00
C SER A 93 2.42 -2.43 -16.08
N PHE A 94 1.64 -3.10 -15.23
CA PHE A 94 2.15 -4.21 -14.41
C PHE A 94 2.45 -5.48 -15.23
N LEU A 95 1.90 -5.57 -16.45
CA LEU A 95 2.16 -6.70 -17.33
C LEU A 95 3.43 -6.53 -18.15
N ASN A 96 3.75 -5.30 -18.49
CA ASN A 96 4.94 -4.95 -19.26
C ASN A 96 5.46 -3.58 -18.78
N PRO A 97 6.10 -3.52 -17.61
CA PRO A 97 6.59 -2.26 -17.08
C PRO A 97 7.65 -1.67 -18.02
N PRO A 98 7.57 -0.37 -18.32
CA PRO A 98 8.60 0.28 -19.13
C PRO A 98 9.96 0.22 -18.39
N LEU A 99 11.02 -0.05 -19.14
CA LEU A 99 12.39 0.01 -18.63
C LEU A 99 12.81 1.49 -18.59
N VAL A 100 12.81 2.07 -17.39
CA VAL A 100 13.26 3.43 -17.19
C VAL A 100 14.75 3.44 -16.88
N GLN A 101 15.54 4.07 -17.74
CA GLN A 101 16.99 4.20 -17.59
C GLN A 101 17.42 5.61 -17.13
N GLU A 102 16.55 6.60 -17.29
CA GLU A 102 16.80 7.98 -16.92
C GLU A 102 15.81 8.46 -15.88
N LEU A 103 16.25 9.36 -14.99
CA LEU A 103 15.37 10.00 -14.02
C LEU A 103 14.63 11.17 -14.71
N ILE A 104 13.51 10.85 -15.31
CA ILE A 104 12.59 11.83 -15.91
C ILE A 104 11.54 12.21 -14.87
N VAL A 105 11.23 13.49 -14.73
CA VAL A 105 10.12 13.94 -13.88
C VAL A 105 8.80 13.53 -14.52
N SER A 106 8.00 12.79 -13.77
CA SER A 106 6.68 12.33 -14.18
C SER A 106 5.61 13.32 -13.71
N ASP A 107 4.73 13.74 -14.59
CA ASP A 107 3.54 14.48 -14.18
C ASP A 107 2.50 13.49 -13.68
N VAL A 108 2.19 13.58 -12.40
CA VAL A 108 1.26 12.67 -11.71
C VAL A 108 0.05 13.41 -11.11
N GLU A 109 -0.06 14.72 -11.32
CA GLU A 109 -1.09 15.53 -10.66
C GLU A 109 -2.51 15.15 -11.09
N GLU A 110 -2.70 14.68 -12.33
CA GLU A 110 -4.00 14.16 -12.78
C GLU A 110 -4.42 12.89 -12.04
N MET A 111 -3.47 11.99 -11.77
CA MET A 111 -3.71 10.71 -11.08
C MET A 111 -3.66 10.84 -9.56
N TYR A 112 -2.77 11.65 -9.04
CA TYR A 112 -2.53 11.88 -7.61
C TYR A 112 -2.57 13.38 -7.30
N PRO A 113 -3.77 14.01 -7.30
CA PRO A 113 -3.90 15.45 -7.13
C PRO A 113 -3.47 15.89 -5.72
N SER A 114 -2.25 16.42 -5.62
CA SER A 114 -1.64 16.80 -4.35
C SER A 114 -2.33 17.96 -3.65
N SER A 115 -3.08 18.76 -4.38
CA SER A 115 -3.79 19.95 -3.89
C SER A 115 -5.30 19.75 -3.73
N ASN A 116 -5.86 18.57 -4.02
CA ASN A 116 -7.30 18.31 -3.96
C ASN A 116 -7.72 17.63 -2.64
N PRO A 117 -8.24 18.37 -1.65
CA PRO A 117 -8.63 17.80 -0.36
C PRO A 117 -9.90 16.92 -0.43
N ALA A 118 -10.62 16.94 -1.54
CA ALA A 118 -11.81 16.10 -1.74
C ALA A 118 -11.47 14.72 -2.33
N TYR A 119 -10.23 14.54 -2.79
CA TYR A 119 -9.79 13.27 -3.35
C TYR A 119 -9.55 12.24 -2.24
N SER A 120 -10.12 11.05 -2.40
CA SER A 120 -9.82 9.91 -1.52
C SER A 120 -9.99 8.59 -2.27
N ARG A 121 -9.12 7.62 -1.97
CA ARG A 121 -9.13 6.28 -2.54
C ARG A 121 -8.79 5.25 -1.45
N GLY A 122 -9.07 4.00 -1.71
CA GLY A 122 -8.68 2.90 -0.82
C GLY A 122 -7.35 2.26 -1.21
N GLY A 123 -6.99 2.35 -2.50
CA GLY A 123 -5.82 1.68 -3.06
C GLY A 123 -4.58 2.56 -3.23
N HIS A 124 -4.73 3.88 -3.23
CA HIS A 124 -3.64 4.83 -3.48
C HIS A 124 -4.02 6.27 -3.05
N GLY A 125 -3.14 7.24 -3.28
CA GLY A 125 -3.42 8.67 -3.15
C GLY A 125 -2.98 9.31 -1.83
N LEU A 126 -2.53 8.55 -0.84
CA LEU A 126 -1.97 9.13 0.39
C LEU A 126 -0.57 9.66 0.15
N PHE A 127 -0.34 10.90 0.61
CA PHE A 127 0.99 11.47 0.81
C PHE A 127 1.40 11.22 2.25
N SER A 128 2.68 10.95 2.48
CA SER A 128 3.19 10.64 3.82
C SER A 128 4.68 10.94 3.93
N THR A 129 5.22 10.74 5.11
CA THR A 129 6.65 10.75 5.40
C THR A 129 7.11 9.41 5.97
N THR A 130 8.40 9.13 5.91
CA THR A 130 8.99 7.92 6.51
C THR A 130 8.67 7.84 8.01
N ASP A 131 8.72 8.98 8.72
CA ASP A 131 8.44 9.05 10.16
C ASP A 131 6.97 8.68 10.47
N ASP A 132 6.02 9.26 9.74
CA ASP A 132 4.61 8.94 9.95
C ASP A 132 4.30 7.50 9.61
N TYR A 133 4.82 7.00 8.48
CA TYR A 133 4.58 5.62 8.08
C TYR A 133 5.24 4.61 9.03
N PHE A 134 6.37 4.98 9.65
CA PHE A 134 7.00 4.20 10.72
C PHE A 134 6.09 4.09 11.97
N LYS A 135 5.40 5.17 12.35
CA LYS A 135 4.39 5.13 13.44
C LYS A 135 3.27 4.14 13.12
N PHE A 136 2.80 4.14 11.86
CA PHE A 136 1.82 3.15 11.39
C PHE A 136 2.38 1.71 11.47
N GLY A 137 3.60 1.48 10.99
CA GLY A 137 4.27 0.18 11.12
C GLY A 137 4.41 -0.29 12.56
N LYS A 138 4.77 0.60 13.48
CA LYS A 138 4.82 0.29 14.92
C LYS A 138 3.46 -0.07 15.50
N MET A 139 2.41 0.60 15.08
CA MET A 139 1.04 0.24 15.47
C MET A 139 0.67 -1.15 14.95
N LEU A 140 1.06 -1.50 13.73
CA LEU A 140 0.84 -2.86 13.21
C LEU A 140 1.67 -3.92 13.94
N LEU A 141 2.80 -3.56 14.54
CA LEU A 141 3.61 -4.47 15.34
C LEU A 141 2.96 -4.81 16.69
N ASN A 142 2.34 -3.85 17.35
CA ASN A 142 1.91 -3.99 18.74
C ASN A 142 0.45 -3.60 19.05
N GLY A 143 -0.26 -3.03 18.08
CA GLY A 143 -1.66 -2.59 18.22
C GLY A 143 -1.84 -1.25 18.94
N LYS A 144 -0.75 -0.53 19.24
CA LYS A 144 -0.75 0.64 20.12
C LYS A 144 -0.41 1.94 19.40
N SER A 145 -0.98 3.04 19.89
CA SER A 145 -0.54 4.39 19.57
C SER A 145 0.78 4.74 20.29
N PRO A 146 1.45 5.84 19.92
CA PRO A 146 2.61 6.36 20.68
C PRO A 146 2.30 6.67 22.14
N SER A 147 1.05 7.03 22.48
CA SER A 147 0.59 7.27 23.86
C SER A 147 0.31 5.97 24.64
N GLY A 148 0.33 4.80 23.97
CA GLY A 148 0.06 3.51 24.57
C GLY A 148 -1.41 3.06 24.50
N ASP A 149 -2.29 3.87 23.91
CA ASP A 149 -3.69 3.53 23.72
C ASP A 149 -3.86 2.42 22.68
N THR A 150 -4.88 1.58 22.82
CA THR A 150 -5.16 0.54 21.86
C THR A 150 -5.86 1.12 20.62
N VAL A 151 -5.18 1.07 19.47
CA VAL A 151 -5.73 1.44 18.16
C VAL A 151 -6.38 0.22 17.50
N ILE A 152 -5.69 -0.92 17.54
CA ILE A 152 -6.22 -2.20 17.04
C ILE A 152 -5.95 -3.30 18.07
N SER A 153 -6.94 -4.12 18.35
CA SER A 153 -6.77 -5.20 19.34
C SER A 153 -5.81 -6.28 18.83
N ARG A 154 -5.09 -6.93 19.76
CA ARG A 154 -4.20 -8.06 19.43
C ARG A 154 -4.91 -9.12 18.59
N LYS A 155 -6.16 -9.46 18.92
CA LYS A 155 -6.92 -10.47 18.16
C LYS A 155 -7.27 -10.02 16.74
N MET A 156 -7.50 -8.74 16.51
CA MET A 156 -7.68 -8.20 15.16
C MET A 156 -6.38 -8.22 14.36
N LEU A 157 -5.24 -7.89 14.97
CA LEU A 157 -3.93 -8.04 14.30
C LEU A 157 -3.67 -9.50 13.91
N GLU A 158 -3.86 -10.45 14.83
CA GLU A 158 -3.75 -11.87 14.52
C GLU A 158 -4.65 -12.27 13.35
N MET A 159 -5.91 -11.80 13.35
CA MET A 159 -6.86 -12.09 12.27
C MET A 159 -6.44 -11.46 10.93
N MET A 160 -5.85 -10.27 10.93
CA MET A 160 -5.32 -9.62 9.72
C MET A 160 -4.18 -10.43 9.10
N LEU A 161 -3.39 -11.12 9.90
CA LEU A 161 -2.21 -11.86 9.49
C LEU A 161 -2.48 -13.34 9.17
N PHE A 162 -3.72 -13.80 9.20
CA PHE A 162 -4.04 -15.14 8.70
C PHE A 162 -4.04 -15.14 7.18
N ASN A 163 -3.28 -16.07 6.58
CA ASN A 163 -3.35 -16.27 5.14
C ASN A 163 -4.78 -16.67 4.72
N ARG A 164 -5.33 -15.95 3.77
CA ARG A 164 -6.68 -16.17 3.22
C ARG A 164 -6.67 -16.86 1.86
N ILE A 165 -5.48 -17.11 1.30
CA ILE A 165 -5.35 -17.70 -0.02
C ILE A 165 -5.25 -19.22 0.11
N PRO A 166 -6.11 -19.97 -0.59
CA PRO A 166 -6.03 -21.42 -0.63
C PRO A 166 -4.70 -21.91 -1.22
N PRO A 167 -4.16 -23.05 -0.75
CA PRO A 167 -2.86 -23.56 -1.22
C PRO A 167 -2.76 -23.73 -2.74
N GLU A 168 -3.85 -24.11 -3.39
CA GLU A 168 -3.92 -24.31 -4.85
C GLU A 168 -3.84 -23.01 -5.66
N GLN A 169 -3.97 -21.85 -5.01
CA GLN A 169 -3.82 -20.53 -5.63
C GLN A 169 -2.45 -19.89 -5.33
N LEU A 170 -1.56 -20.59 -4.63
CA LEU A 170 -0.18 -20.18 -4.42
C LEU A 170 0.74 -20.71 -5.53
N PRO A 171 1.83 -20.02 -5.87
CA PRO A 171 2.22 -18.69 -5.36
C PRO A 171 1.31 -17.58 -5.85
N LEU A 172 1.11 -16.58 -5.02
CA LEU A 172 0.40 -15.35 -5.41
C LEU A 172 1.04 -14.71 -6.64
N ARG A 173 0.20 -14.17 -7.50
CA ARG A 173 0.66 -13.43 -8.68
C ARG A 173 0.11 -12.02 -8.69
N ILE A 174 1.01 -11.06 -8.95
CA ILE A 174 0.68 -9.66 -9.19
C ILE A 174 1.26 -9.28 -10.55
N GLY A 175 0.40 -9.12 -11.53
CA GLY A 175 0.82 -9.07 -12.92
C GLY A 175 1.57 -10.35 -13.31
N MET A 176 2.78 -10.20 -13.84
CA MET A 176 3.67 -11.33 -14.21
C MET A 176 4.51 -11.85 -13.03
N ASN A 177 4.56 -11.12 -11.91
CA ASN A 177 5.42 -11.47 -10.80
C ASN A 177 4.76 -12.49 -9.86
N ALA A 178 5.47 -13.59 -9.59
CA ALA A 178 5.10 -14.56 -8.58
C ALA A 178 5.78 -14.22 -7.24
N LEU A 179 4.97 -14.08 -6.20
CA LEU A 179 5.44 -13.82 -4.83
C LEU A 179 5.69 -15.17 -4.15
N GLN A 180 6.89 -15.69 -4.31
CA GLN A 180 7.27 -17.00 -3.76
C GLN A 180 7.32 -16.97 -2.23
N GLY A 181 6.71 -17.96 -1.60
CA GLY A 181 6.65 -18.09 -0.14
C GLY A 181 5.63 -17.19 0.55
N TYR A 182 4.95 -16.30 -0.17
CA TYR A 182 3.98 -15.38 0.41
C TYR A 182 2.53 -15.83 0.23
N GLY A 183 1.72 -15.55 1.25
CA GLY A 183 0.27 -15.52 1.20
C GLY A 183 -0.28 -14.10 1.34
N TRP A 184 -1.60 -13.98 1.55
CA TRP A 184 -2.29 -12.70 1.69
C TRP A 184 -3.26 -12.70 2.85
N GLY A 185 -3.16 -11.68 3.70
CA GLY A 185 -4.05 -11.43 4.83
C GLY A 185 -5.10 -10.36 4.51
N LEU A 186 -5.45 -9.56 5.50
CA LEU A 186 -6.33 -8.41 5.29
C LEU A 186 -5.48 -7.17 4.95
N GLY A 187 -5.25 -6.95 3.65
CA GLY A 187 -4.54 -5.79 3.11
C GLY A 187 -3.01 -5.89 3.06
N VAL A 188 -2.41 -6.99 3.50
CA VAL A 188 -0.95 -7.21 3.51
C VAL A 188 -0.59 -8.59 2.97
N ARG A 189 0.58 -8.68 2.33
CA ARG A 189 1.21 -9.97 2.09
C ARG A 189 1.86 -10.48 3.36
N ILE A 190 1.98 -11.80 3.50
CA ILE A 190 2.52 -12.45 4.70
C ILE A 190 3.49 -13.52 4.27
N MET A 191 4.70 -13.56 4.85
CA MET A 191 5.69 -14.61 4.61
C MET A 191 5.27 -15.92 5.31
N LEU A 192 4.91 -16.91 4.53
CA LEU A 192 4.51 -18.24 4.98
C LEU A 192 5.69 -19.21 5.03
N ASP A 193 6.56 -19.14 4.03
CA ASP A 193 7.70 -20.05 3.85
C ASP A 193 8.95 -19.28 3.38
N PRO A 194 9.83 -18.87 4.32
CA PRO A 194 11.08 -18.18 3.98
C PRO A 194 12.01 -18.98 3.09
N GLY A 195 11.92 -20.31 3.09
CA GLY A 195 12.70 -21.19 2.21
C GLY A 195 12.44 -20.98 0.71
N GLN A 196 11.32 -20.35 0.35
CA GLN A 196 10.99 -19.97 -1.03
C GLN A 196 11.32 -18.51 -1.35
N ALA A 197 11.72 -17.71 -0.37
CA ALA A 197 12.01 -16.29 -0.56
C ALA A 197 13.30 -16.10 -1.39
N ARG A 198 13.36 -14.98 -2.11
CA ARG A 198 14.56 -14.58 -2.89
C ARG A 198 15.55 -13.75 -2.08
N SER A 199 15.18 -13.31 -0.90
CA SER A 199 15.93 -12.40 -0.03
C SER A 199 15.74 -12.80 1.42
N LEU A 200 16.60 -12.34 2.32
CA LEU A 200 16.44 -12.55 3.76
C LEU A 200 15.09 -12.03 4.24
N THR A 201 14.43 -12.82 5.07
CA THR A 201 13.12 -12.53 5.62
C THR A 201 12.79 -13.49 6.77
N GLY A 202 11.87 -13.13 7.65
CA GLY A 202 11.35 -13.97 8.73
C GLY A 202 9.99 -14.58 8.40
N LYS A 203 9.69 -15.77 8.93
CA LYS A 203 8.35 -16.32 8.84
C LYS A 203 7.38 -15.44 9.63
N GLY A 204 6.27 -15.03 8.99
CA GLY A 204 5.31 -14.11 9.59
C GLY A 204 5.63 -12.64 9.34
N GLU A 205 6.76 -12.31 8.68
CA GLU A 205 6.98 -10.96 8.14
C GLU A 205 5.79 -10.59 7.25
N PHE A 206 5.31 -9.37 7.39
CA PHE A 206 4.22 -8.87 6.56
C PHE A 206 4.44 -7.42 6.15
N GLY A 207 3.77 -6.99 5.11
CA GLY A 207 3.88 -5.62 4.59
C GLY A 207 3.33 -5.50 3.19
N TRP A 208 3.63 -4.37 2.54
CA TRP A 208 3.27 -4.15 1.15
C TRP A 208 4.18 -3.13 0.47
N ALA A 209 4.03 -3.02 -0.85
CA ALA A 209 4.78 -2.13 -1.72
C ALA A 209 3.85 -1.15 -2.44
N GLY A 210 4.38 -0.02 -2.88
CA GLY A 210 3.71 0.96 -3.72
C GLY A 210 4.31 1.04 -5.12
N ALA A 211 3.54 1.61 -6.05
CA ALA A 211 3.95 1.79 -7.45
C ALA A 211 5.18 2.70 -7.61
N ALA A 212 5.35 3.68 -6.71
CA ALA A 212 6.50 4.58 -6.66
C ALA A 212 7.74 3.95 -5.99
N SER A 213 7.83 2.62 -5.93
CA SER A 213 8.90 1.86 -5.29
C SER A 213 9.01 2.11 -3.77
N THR A 214 7.91 2.55 -3.16
CA THR A 214 7.78 2.58 -1.72
C THR A 214 7.57 1.17 -1.19
N TYR A 215 8.04 0.92 0.04
CA TYR A 215 7.92 -0.39 0.64
C TYR A 215 7.91 -0.28 2.17
N PHE A 216 7.10 -1.10 2.82
CA PHE A 216 7.22 -1.31 4.26
C PHE A 216 7.10 -2.78 4.61
N TRP A 217 7.73 -3.16 5.71
CA TRP A 217 7.55 -4.47 6.32
C TRP A 217 7.57 -4.38 7.83
N VAL A 218 6.91 -5.32 8.44
CA VAL A 218 6.88 -5.54 9.89
C VAL A 218 7.24 -7.00 10.12
N ASP A 219 8.23 -7.27 10.94
CA ASP A 219 8.55 -8.61 11.42
C ASP A 219 8.31 -8.67 12.94
N PRO A 220 7.22 -9.33 13.37
CA PRO A 220 6.90 -9.43 14.80
C PRO A 220 7.89 -10.28 15.59
N ASN A 221 8.60 -11.23 14.96
CA ASN A 221 9.56 -12.09 15.65
C ASN A 221 10.87 -11.36 15.95
N GLU A 222 11.26 -10.45 15.07
CA GLU A 222 12.45 -9.62 15.21
C GLU A 222 12.13 -8.24 15.81
N GLU A 223 10.86 -7.99 16.16
CA GLU A 223 10.38 -6.68 16.64
C GLU A 223 10.79 -5.53 15.70
N MET A 224 10.87 -5.81 14.40
CA MET A 224 11.41 -4.92 13.38
C MET A 224 10.32 -4.28 12.53
N VAL A 225 10.50 -2.99 12.24
CA VAL A 225 9.72 -2.25 11.24
C VAL A 225 10.69 -1.59 10.27
N GLY A 226 10.51 -1.85 8.99
CA GLY A 226 11.25 -1.17 7.94
C GLY A 226 10.32 -0.37 7.03
N VAL A 227 10.78 0.81 6.63
CA VAL A 227 10.06 1.71 5.73
C VAL A 227 11.03 2.28 4.71
N ILE A 228 10.66 2.19 3.45
CA ILE A 228 11.39 2.79 2.33
C ILE A 228 10.43 3.71 1.59
N MET A 229 10.77 4.99 1.48
CA MET A 229 10.02 5.98 0.72
C MET A 229 10.86 6.45 -0.46
N THR A 230 10.40 6.14 -1.65
CA THR A 230 10.96 6.64 -2.92
C THR A 230 9.87 7.28 -3.76
N GLN A 231 10.25 8.04 -4.76
CA GLN A 231 9.34 8.66 -5.73
C GLN A 231 9.79 8.25 -7.15
N TYR A 232 9.76 6.93 -7.43
CA TYR A 232 10.24 6.38 -8.69
C TYR A 232 9.28 5.34 -9.27
N LEU A 233 8.52 5.75 -10.27
CA LEU A 233 7.58 4.90 -11.02
C LEU A 233 8.34 4.06 -12.07
N GLY A 234 7.95 2.79 -12.20
CA GLY A 234 8.55 1.89 -13.19
C GLY A 234 9.94 1.39 -12.85
N SER A 235 10.37 1.50 -11.58
CA SER A 235 11.66 0.95 -11.14
C SER A 235 11.74 -0.55 -11.34
N ILE A 236 12.85 -1.00 -11.91
CA ILE A 236 13.24 -2.42 -12.01
C ILE A 236 14.28 -2.80 -10.95
N LEU A 237 14.73 -1.83 -10.15
CA LEU A 237 15.73 -2.06 -9.11
C LEU A 237 15.12 -2.88 -7.97
N PRO A 238 15.83 -3.88 -7.44
CA PRO A 238 15.35 -4.71 -6.32
C PRO A 238 15.51 -4.00 -4.97
N LEU A 239 15.27 -2.69 -4.91
CA LEU A 239 15.57 -1.85 -3.75
C LEU A 239 14.96 -2.37 -2.45
N ALA A 240 13.71 -2.84 -2.51
CA ALA A 240 13.03 -3.37 -1.34
C ALA A 240 13.70 -4.65 -0.81
N ASP A 241 14.12 -5.55 -1.70
CA ASP A 241 14.80 -6.79 -1.34
C ASP A 241 16.21 -6.53 -0.80
N ASP A 242 16.96 -5.61 -1.43
CA ASP A 242 18.31 -5.24 -1.00
C ASP A 242 18.32 -4.56 0.36
N MET A 243 17.42 -3.59 0.57
CA MET A 243 17.31 -2.88 1.86
C MET A 243 16.84 -3.81 2.98
N ARG A 244 15.89 -4.69 2.68
CA ARG A 244 15.43 -5.70 3.65
C ARG A 244 16.57 -6.67 3.99
N ALA A 245 17.29 -7.18 3.00
CA ALA A 245 18.44 -8.05 3.22
C ALA A 245 19.50 -7.36 4.10
N ALA A 246 19.83 -6.10 3.83
CA ALA A 246 20.75 -5.32 4.66
C ALA A 246 20.24 -5.17 6.10
N ALA A 247 18.95 -4.92 6.29
CA ALA A 247 18.37 -4.80 7.63
C ALA A 247 18.46 -6.13 8.41
N TYR A 248 18.09 -7.26 7.79
CA TYR A 248 18.21 -8.58 8.44
C TYR A 248 19.65 -9.01 8.71
N GLN A 249 20.63 -8.56 7.91
CA GLN A 249 22.05 -8.81 8.17
C GLN A 249 22.60 -8.08 9.41
N MET A 250 21.88 -7.10 9.94
CA MET A 250 22.29 -6.39 11.18
C MET A 250 21.76 -7.07 12.45
N LEU A 251 20.93 -8.10 12.33
CA LEU A 251 20.44 -8.87 13.47
C LEU A 251 21.53 -9.87 13.91
N ASP A 252 21.74 -9.97 15.23
CA ASP A 252 22.73 -10.88 15.85
C ASP A 252 22.21 -12.34 15.88
#